data_627c3e5939999dbe2e5f3f9c7a4fcf52
#
_entry.id   627c3e5939999dbe2e5f3f9c7a4fcf52
#
_cell.length_a   1.000
_cell.length_b   1.000
_cell.length_c   1.000
_cell.angle_alpha   90.00
_cell.angle_beta   90.00
_cell.angle_gamma   90.00
#
_symmetry.space_group_name_H-M   'P 1'
#
loop_
_entity.id
_entity.type
_entity.pdbx_description
1 polymer ?
#
loop_
_entity_poly.entity_id
_entity_poly.type
_entity_poly.pdbx_seq_one_letter_code
_entity_poly.pdbx_strand_id
1 'polypeptide(L)'
;MTAIVLDGKALAAEMQADLAVEAAEFIQNNGVFPCLAAVLVGENPASEVYVRNKRQACERAGIESQLHRLGADVSQADLLALVHKLNKAPEVHGILVQLPLPNGLDESRVLCAINPLKDVDAFHPENVGRIVQGKPRFLPCTPHGIQQLLIRRSIPTAGRHVVIVGRSDIVGKPLANMLVQRNPEADATVTVCHSRTPNLAELTRLADILIVAIGRPRFITAEMVKPGAVVIDVGINRTEKGLAGDVDFEGVREVAGMITPVPGGIGPLTITMLLENTLKAARLQQAA
;
A
#
# COMPACT_ATOMS: atom_id res chain seq x y z
N MET A 1 27.14 -10.65 -9.54
CA MET A 1 26.40 -11.52 -8.57
C MET A 1 24.94 -11.22 -8.78
N THR A 2 24.13 -12.22 -9.02
CA THR A 2 22.69 -12.06 -9.23
C THR A 2 22.02 -11.62 -7.93
N ALA A 3 21.11 -10.66 -7.99
CA ALA A 3 20.41 -10.09 -6.83
C ALA A 3 19.61 -11.14 -6.05
N ILE A 4 19.57 -10.99 -4.73
CA ILE A 4 18.65 -11.74 -3.86
C ILE A 4 17.22 -11.29 -4.16
N VAL A 5 16.34 -12.24 -4.46
CA VAL A 5 14.91 -11.94 -4.70
C VAL A 5 14.19 -11.79 -3.37
N LEU A 6 13.56 -10.63 -3.17
CA LEU A 6 12.77 -10.33 -1.99
C LEU A 6 11.32 -10.84 -2.20
N ASP A 7 11.06 -12.07 -1.75
CA ASP A 7 9.74 -12.69 -1.88
C ASP A 7 8.72 -12.05 -0.90
N GLY A 8 7.94 -11.10 -1.43
CA GLY A 8 6.89 -10.44 -0.68
C GLY A 8 5.65 -11.31 -0.46
N LYS A 9 5.42 -12.31 -1.32
CA LYS A 9 4.31 -13.26 -1.16
C LYS A 9 4.53 -14.17 0.06
N ALA A 10 5.75 -14.70 0.21
CA ALA A 10 6.10 -15.52 1.37
C ALA A 10 6.01 -14.68 2.65
N LEU A 11 6.58 -13.47 2.65
CA LEU A 11 6.50 -12.56 3.80
C LEU A 11 5.05 -12.19 4.16
N ALA A 12 4.21 -11.91 3.17
CA ALA A 12 2.80 -11.61 3.40
C ALA A 12 2.06 -12.79 4.05
N ALA A 13 2.39 -14.04 3.66
CA ALA A 13 1.80 -15.24 4.25
C ALA A 13 2.19 -15.39 5.73
N GLU A 14 3.48 -15.18 6.07
CA GLU A 14 3.98 -15.14 7.45
C GLU A 14 3.19 -14.11 8.29
N MET A 15 3.14 -12.87 7.82
CA MET A 15 2.45 -11.77 8.52
C MET A 15 0.93 -11.99 8.64
N GLN A 16 0.28 -12.58 7.64
CA GLN A 16 -1.16 -12.88 7.70
C GLN A 16 -1.45 -14.00 8.72
N ALA A 17 -0.53 -14.95 8.92
CA ALA A 17 -0.66 -15.96 9.96
C ALA A 17 -0.59 -15.34 11.37
N ASP A 18 0.38 -14.44 11.59
CA ASP A 18 0.49 -13.69 12.85
C ASP A 18 -0.79 -12.87 13.11
N LEU A 19 -1.26 -12.17 12.09
CA LEU A 19 -2.44 -11.32 12.17
C LEU A 19 -3.74 -12.12 12.46
N ALA A 20 -3.85 -13.36 11.94
CA ALA A 20 -4.98 -14.22 12.23
C ALA A 20 -5.04 -14.60 13.72
N VAL A 21 -3.89 -14.84 14.36
CA VAL A 21 -3.80 -15.06 15.80
C VAL A 21 -4.24 -13.82 16.57
N GLU A 22 -3.72 -12.65 16.22
CA GLU A 22 -4.09 -11.39 16.84
C GLU A 22 -5.58 -11.04 16.69
N ALA A 23 -6.17 -11.36 15.53
CA ALA A 23 -7.59 -11.15 15.28
C ALA A 23 -8.45 -12.11 16.14
N ALA A 24 -8.04 -13.37 16.26
CA ALA A 24 -8.73 -14.35 17.11
C ALA A 24 -8.70 -13.94 18.60
N GLU A 25 -7.54 -13.48 19.09
CA GLU A 25 -7.42 -12.94 20.46
C GLU A 25 -8.30 -11.70 20.67
N PHE A 26 -8.34 -10.80 19.70
CA PHE A 26 -9.21 -9.63 19.77
C PHE A 26 -10.68 -10.02 19.86
N ILE A 27 -11.13 -10.97 19.02
CA ILE A 27 -12.51 -11.47 19.02
C ILE A 27 -12.85 -12.14 20.36
N GLN A 28 -11.95 -12.98 20.87
CA GLN A 28 -12.15 -13.66 22.15
C GLN A 28 -12.30 -12.67 23.31
N ASN A 29 -11.51 -11.60 23.31
CA ASN A 29 -11.50 -10.63 24.40
C ASN A 29 -12.66 -9.62 24.34
N ASN A 30 -13.18 -9.31 23.16
CA ASN A 30 -14.15 -8.23 22.95
C ASN A 30 -15.52 -8.71 22.47
N GLY A 31 -15.66 -9.95 22.00
CA GLY A 31 -16.90 -10.46 21.40
C GLY A 31 -17.28 -9.79 20.07
N VAL A 32 -16.33 -9.08 19.44
CA VAL A 32 -16.53 -8.26 18.24
C VAL A 32 -15.61 -8.76 17.13
N PHE A 33 -16.17 -8.94 15.94
CA PHE A 33 -15.38 -9.27 14.74
C PHE A 33 -14.89 -7.99 14.07
N PRO A 34 -13.57 -7.82 13.81
CA PRO A 34 -13.11 -6.74 12.96
C PRO A 34 -13.80 -6.83 11.58
N CYS A 35 -14.30 -5.72 11.05
CA CYS A 35 -15.07 -5.72 9.80
C CYS A 35 -14.58 -4.63 8.84
N LEU A 36 -14.27 -5.05 7.61
CA LEU A 36 -13.90 -4.20 6.49
C LEU A 36 -15.07 -4.05 5.51
N ALA A 37 -15.56 -2.83 5.31
CA ALA A 37 -16.49 -2.50 4.22
C ALA A 37 -15.71 -2.06 2.98
N ALA A 38 -15.77 -2.86 1.92
CA ALA A 38 -15.18 -2.54 0.62
C ALA A 38 -16.25 -2.00 -0.33
N VAL A 39 -16.05 -0.81 -0.85
CA VAL A 39 -16.92 -0.18 -1.87
C VAL A 39 -16.26 -0.30 -3.23
N LEU A 40 -16.94 -0.92 -4.18
CA LEU A 40 -16.52 -1.08 -5.57
C LEU A 40 -17.52 -0.38 -6.47
N VAL A 41 -17.04 0.55 -7.30
CA VAL A 41 -17.86 1.31 -8.25
C VAL A 41 -17.48 0.91 -9.68
N GLY A 42 -18.48 0.51 -10.46
CA GLY A 42 -18.29 0.04 -11.82
C GLY A 42 -17.73 -1.38 -11.90
N GLU A 43 -17.31 -1.77 -13.10
CA GLU A 43 -16.93 -3.15 -13.46
C GLU A 43 -15.49 -3.25 -13.97
N ASN A 44 -14.57 -2.46 -13.42
CA ASN A 44 -13.16 -2.53 -13.82
C ASN A 44 -12.57 -3.91 -13.45
N PRO A 45 -12.11 -4.74 -14.41
CA PRO A 45 -11.65 -6.09 -14.13
C PRO A 45 -10.43 -6.17 -13.21
N ALA A 46 -9.59 -5.11 -13.17
CA ALA A 46 -8.47 -5.04 -12.25
C ALA A 46 -8.97 -4.83 -10.83
N SER A 47 -9.88 -3.87 -10.63
CA SER A 47 -10.49 -3.57 -9.33
C SER A 47 -11.23 -4.78 -8.75
N GLU A 48 -11.94 -5.55 -9.60
CA GLU A 48 -12.61 -6.78 -9.17
C GLU A 48 -11.65 -7.85 -8.64
N VAL A 49 -10.53 -8.07 -9.34
CA VAL A 49 -9.50 -9.02 -8.88
C VAL A 49 -8.91 -8.57 -7.55
N TYR A 50 -8.61 -7.27 -7.39
CA TYR A 50 -8.09 -6.74 -6.13
C TYR A 50 -9.07 -6.89 -4.97
N VAL A 51 -10.33 -6.52 -5.15
CA VAL A 51 -11.38 -6.64 -4.12
C VAL A 51 -11.59 -8.10 -3.74
N ARG A 52 -11.62 -9.01 -4.71
CA ARG A 52 -11.73 -10.46 -4.44
C ARG A 52 -10.56 -10.96 -3.58
N ASN A 53 -9.32 -10.60 -3.93
CA ASN A 53 -8.14 -11.02 -3.18
C ASN A 53 -8.13 -10.45 -1.75
N LYS A 54 -8.55 -9.19 -1.58
CA LYS A 54 -8.70 -8.55 -0.25
C LYS A 54 -9.73 -9.30 0.61
N ARG A 55 -10.89 -9.64 0.05
CA ARG A 55 -11.93 -10.41 0.76
C ARG A 55 -11.45 -11.79 1.19
N GLN A 56 -10.81 -12.53 0.28
CA GLN A 56 -10.22 -13.83 0.62
C GLN A 56 -9.16 -13.74 1.71
N ALA A 57 -8.39 -12.65 1.73
CA ALA A 57 -7.42 -12.42 2.79
C ALA A 57 -8.10 -12.08 4.13
N CYS A 58 -9.18 -11.28 4.12
CA CYS A 58 -10.00 -11.04 5.31
C CYS A 58 -10.52 -12.35 5.90
N GLU A 59 -11.13 -13.21 5.06
CA GLU A 59 -11.67 -14.50 5.48
C GLU A 59 -10.61 -15.39 6.15
N ARG A 60 -9.40 -15.49 5.57
CA ARG A 60 -8.30 -16.25 6.16
C ARG A 60 -7.79 -15.68 7.48
N ALA A 61 -7.87 -14.37 7.67
CA ALA A 61 -7.45 -13.68 8.88
C ALA A 61 -8.54 -13.57 9.96
N GLY A 62 -9.73 -14.14 9.76
CA GLY A 62 -10.83 -14.01 10.70
C GLY A 62 -11.44 -12.59 10.75
N ILE A 63 -11.26 -11.79 9.72
CA ILE A 63 -11.81 -10.44 9.59
C ILE A 63 -13.05 -10.51 8.70
N GLU A 64 -14.17 -9.97 9.15
CA GLU A 64 -15.38 -9.87 8.34
C GLU A 64 -15.19 -8.89 7.18
N SER A 65 -15.84 -9.19 6.06
CA SER A 65 -15.75 -8.34 4.86
C SER A 65 -17.12 -8.15 4.22
N GLN A 66 -17.58 -6.91 4.19
CA GLN A 66 -18.77 -6.49 3.46
C GLN A 66 -18.38 -5.92 2.09
N LEU A 67 -19.04 -6.36 1.02
CA LEU A 67 -18.83 -5.81 -0.32
C LEU A 67 -20.05 -5.00 -0.75
N HIS A 68 -19.86 -3.73 -0.99
CA HIS A 68 -20.86 -2.81 -1.54
C HIS A 68 -20.52 -2.52 -3.00
N ARG A 69 -21.36 -3.02 -3.91
CA ARG A 69 -21.23 -2.80 -5.35
C ARG A 69 -22.17 -1.69 -5.80
N LEU A 70 -21.64 -0.71 -6.53
CA LEU A 70 -22.40 0.36 -7.15
C LEU A 70 -22.15 0.33 -8.66
N GLY A 71 -23.15 0.67 -9.46
CA GLY A 71 -23.02 0.80 -10.92
C GLY A 71 -22.05 1.92 -11.29
N ALA A 72 -21.53 1.87 -12.52
CA ALA A 72 -20.64 2.92 -13.02
C ALA A 72 -21.33 4.28 -13.19
N ASP A 73 -22.67 4.27 -13.24
CA ASP A 73 -23.58 5.43 -13.37
C ASP A 73 -24.02 6.01 -12.02
N VAL A 74 -23.52 5.50 -10.90
CA VAL A 74 -23.85 5.99 -9.57
C VAL A 74 -23.55 7.49 -9.45
N SER A 75 -24.46 8.23 -8.84
CA SER A 75 -24.23 9.65 -8.58
C SER A 75 -23.20 9.87 -7.45
N GLN A 76 -22.51 11.01 -7.47
CA GLN A 76 -21.64 11.42 -6.37
C GLN A 76 -22.39 11.47 -5.04
N ALA A 77 -23.68 11.90 -5.06
CA ALA A 77 -24.51 11.99 -3.88
C ALA A 77 -24.82 10.61 -3.27
N ASP A 78 -25.14 9.62 -4.09
CA ASP A 78 -25.45 8.26 -3.63
C ASP A 78 -24.21 7.55 -3.08
N LEU A 79 -23.05 7.73 -3.74
CA LEU A 79 -21.77 7.21 -3.23
C LEU A 79 -21.42 7.81 -1.87
N LEU A 80 -21.58 9.14 -1.71
CA LEU A 80 -21.36 9.80 -0.43
C LEU A 80 -22.38 9.36 0.64
N ALA A 81 -23.63 9.15 0.26
CA ALA A 81 -24.67 8.63 1.18
C ALA A 81 -24.30 7.24 1.71
N LEU A 82 -23.77 6.36 0.84
CA LEU A 82 -23.26 5.06 1.27
C LEU A 82 -22.08 5.22 2.25
N VAL A 83 -21.09 6.06 1.93
CA VAL A 83 -19.95 6.32 2.83
C VAL A 83 -20.42 6.83 4.19
N HIS A 84 -21.36 7.78 4.21
CA HIS A 84 -21.95 8.30 5.47
C HIS A 84 -22.70 7.22 6.25
N LYS A 85 -23.41 6.30 5.58
CA LYS A 85 -24.02 5.14 6.22
C LYS A 85 -22.99 4.24 6.88
N LEU A 86 -21.92 3.90 6.17
CA LEU A 86 -20.83 3.06 6.67
C LEU A 86 -20.06 3.73 7.83
N ASN A 87 -19.89 5.05 7.78
CA ASN A 87 -19.30 5.81 8.89
C ASN A 87 -20.09 5.65 10.21
N LYS A 88 -21.41 5.55 10.12
CA LYS A 88 -22.31 5.42 11.28
C LYS A 88 -22.53 3.99 11.74
N ALA A 89 -22.20 3.01 10.92
CA ALA A 89 -22.38 1.58 11.22
C ALA A 89 -21.36 1.12 12.28
N PRO A 90 -21.77 0.77 13.50
CA PRO A 90 -20.84 0.40 14.57
C PRO A 90 -20.13 -0.92 14.30
N GLU A 91 -20.74 -1.80 13.49
CA GLU A 91 -20.16 -3.08 13.07
C GLU A 91 -19.07 -2.92 11.99
N VAL A 92 -18.96 -1.77 11.33
CA VAL A 92 -17.94 -1.48 10.31
C VAL A 92 -16.77 -0.75 10.95
N HIS A 93 -15.59 -1.37 10.97
CA HIS A 93 -14.39 -0.80 11.58
C HIS A 93 -13.47 -0.14 10.57
N GLY A 94 -13.41 -0.65 9.34
CA GLY A 94 -12.65 -0.08 8.24
C GLY A 94 -13.50 0.15 7.00
N ILE A 95 -13.25 1.23 6.28
CA ILE A 95 -13.88 1.54 4.99
C ILE A 95 -12.79 1.66 3.93
N LEU A 96 -12.95 0.91 2.85
CA LEU A 96 -12.12 0.93 1.67
C LEU A 96 -12.97 1.32 0.47
N VAL A 97 -12.65 2.42 -0.21
CA VAL A 97 -13.21 2.74 -1.53
C VAL A 97 -12.18 2.37 -2.59
N GLN A 98 -12.48 1.37 -3.40
CA GLN A 98 -11.53 0.86 -4.40
C GLN A 98 -11.31 1.87 -5.52
N LEU A 99 -10.10 2.37 -5.64
CA LEU A 99 -9.67 3.26 -6.72
C LEU A 99 -9.16 2.47 -7.94
N PRO A 100 -9.20 3.07 -9.15
CA PRO A 100 -9.78 4.37 -9.47
C PRO A 100 -11.31 4.33 -9.52
N LEU A 101 -11.95 5.46 -9.26
CA LEU A 101 -13.38 5.64 -9.49
C LEU A 101 -13.68 5.90 -10.97
N PRO A 102 -14.90 5.60 -11.46
CA PRO A 102 -15.34 6.00 -12.79
C PRO A 102 -15.25 7.53 -13.02
N ASN A 103 -15.04 7.91 -14.26
CA ASN A 103 -15.01 9.33 -14.65
C ASN A 103 -16.29 10.04 -14.22
N GLY A 104 -16.16 11.28 -13.73
CA GLY A 104 -17.27 12.10 -13.24
C GLY A 104 -17.48 12.05 -11.74
N LEU A 105 -16.86 11.13 -11.03
CA LEU A 105 -16.82 11.10 -9.56
C LEU A 105 -15.56 11.80 -9.03
N ASP A 106 -15.75 12.61 -7.99
CA ASP A 106 -14.65 13.29 -7.28
C ASP A 106 -14.08 12.36 -6.19
N GLU A 107 -12.96 11.69 -6.52
CA GLU A 107 -12.26 10.78 -5.60
C GLU A 107 -11.86 11.49 -4.29
N SER A 108 -11.33 12.71 -4.38
CA SER A 108 -10.88 13.46 -3.21
C SER A 108 -12.03 13.71 -2.24
N ARG A 109 -13.19 14.10 -2.76
CA ARG A 109 -14.40 14.33 -1.96
C ARG A 109 -14.89 13.05 -1.28
N VAL A 110 -14.79 11.91 -1.96
CA VAL A 110 -15.19 10.61 -1.40
C VAL A 110 -14.22 10.19 -0.29
N LEU A 111 -12.92 10.28 -0.52
CA LEU A 111 -11.90 9.93 0.48
C LEU A 111 -11.98 10.83 1.73
N CYS A 112 -12.21 12.13 1.55
CA CYS A 112 -12.43 13.07 2.65
C CYS A 112 -13.74 12.86 3.42
N ALA A 113 -14.71 12.13 2.87
CA ALA A 113 -15.96 11.81 3.54
C ALA A 113 -15.86 10.60 4.48
N ILE A 114 -14.82 9.77 4.34
CA ILE A 114 -14.58 8.62 5.23
C ILE A 114 -14.19 9.14 6.62
N ASN A 115 -14.77 8.56 7.67
CA ASN A 115 -14.34 8.88 9.04
C ASN A 115 -12.84 8.51 9.20
N PRO A 116 -11.98 9.46 9.65
CA PRO A 116 -10.55 9.19 9.85
C PRO A 116 -10.22 7.97 10.71
N LEU A 117 -11.11 7.56 11.63
CA LEU A 117 -10.96 6.34 12.43
C LEU A 117 -11.31 5.05 11.67
N LYS A 118 -11.95 5.18 10.50
CA LYS A 118 -12.30 4.06 9.60
C LYS A 118 -11.56 4.09 8.28
N ASP A 119 -10.72 5.10 8.03
CA ASP A 119 -9.90 5.27 6.83
C ASP A 119 -8.67 4.35 6.90
N VAL A 120 -8.88 3.08 6.62
CA VAL A 120 -7.85 2.03 6.74
C VAL A 120 -6.83 2.04 5.60
N ASP A 121 -7.06 2.79 4.53
CA ASP A 121 -6.06 3.09 3.49
C ASP A 121 -5.16 4.28 3.85
N ALA A 122 -5.55 5.06 4.87
CA ALA A 122 -4.87 6.27 5.36
C ALA A 122 -4.72 7.38 4.29
N PHE A 123 -5.76 7.61 3.50
CA PHE A 123 -5.78 8.65 2.46
C PHE A 123 -6.50 9.92 2.91
N HIS A 124 -7.24 9.86 4.01
CA HIS A 124 -7.88 11.05 4.57
C HIS A 124 -6.84 12.10 4.99
N PRO A 125 -7.04 13.39 4.69
CA PRO A 125 -6.07 14.45 5.01
C PRO A 125 -5.61 14.49 6.46
N GLU A 126 -6.49 14.15 7.42
CA GLU A 126 -6.12 14.04 8.83
C GLU A 126 -5.07 12.93 9.07
N ASN A 127 -5.27 11.74 8.49
CA ASN A 127 -4.33 10.64 8.62
C ASN A 127 -3.00 10.95 7.91
N VAL A 128 -3.06 11.56 6.73
CA VAL A 128 -1.86 12.04 6.01
C VAL A 128 -1.10 13.09 6.83
N GLY A 129 -1.79 14.06 7.41
CA GLY A 129 -1.18 15.07 8.28
C GLY A 129 -0.49 14.46 9.50
N ARG A 130 -1.08 13.44 10.11
CA ARG A 130 -0.47 12.69 11.24
C ARG A 130 0.81 11.96 10.84
N ILE A 131 0.90 11.44 9.63
CA ILE A 131 2.15 10.82 9.10
C ILE A 131 3.26 11.88 9.03
N VAL A 132 2.97 13.05 8.49
CA VAL A 132 3.93 14.17 8.41
C VAL A 132 4.42 14.59 9.79
N GLN A 133 3.55 14.56 10.81
CA GLN A 133 3.89 14.88 12.19
C GLN A 133 4.62 13.76 12.96
N GLY A 134 4.84 12.59 12.33
CA GLY A 134 5.42 11.41 12.98
C GLY A 134 4.52 10.75 14.03
N LYS A 135 3.20 10.97 13.97
CA LYS A 135 2.19 10.41 14.89
C LYS A 135 1.06 9.71 14.13
N PRO A 136 1.36 8.74 13.26
CA PRO A 136 0.37 8.10 12.41
C PRO A 136 -0.66 7.32 13.23
N ARG A 137 -1.94 7.49 12.88
CA ARG A 137 -3.00 6.59 13.32
C ARG A 137 -2.97 5.32 12.48
N PHE A 138 -2.98 5.48 11.18
CA PHE A 138 -2.79 4.45 10.17
C PHE A 138 -1.66 4.86 9.23
N LEU A 139 -1.03 3.87 8.59
CA LEU A 139 -0.08 4.08 7.52
C LEU A 139 -0.69 3.57 6.20
N PRO A 140 -0.50 4.26 5.07
CA PRO A 140 -1.00 3.81 3.78
C PRO A 140 -0.47 2.42 3.44
N CYS A 141 -1.36 1.54 2.99
CA CYS A 141 -1.09 0.10 2.91
C CYS A 141 0.14 -0.26 2.08
N THR A 142 0.32 0.33 0.88
CA THR A 142 1.48 0.04 0.02
C THR A 142 2.79 0.58 0.60
N PRO A 143 2.90 1.84 1.02
CA PRO A 143 4.05 2.37 1.74
C PRO A 143 4.43 1.57 2.99
N HIS A 144 3.43 1.18 3.78
CA HIS A 144 3.64 0.38 4.99
C HIS A 144 4.15 -1.03 4.64
N GLY A 145 3.59 -1.66 3.61
CA GLY A 145 4.09 -2.95 3.12
C GLY A 145 5.54 -2.90 2.64
N ILE A 146 5.97 -1.79 2.01
CA ILE A 146 7.37 -1.56 1.64
C ILE A 146 8.24 -1.44 2.90
N GLN A 147 7.83 -0.64 3.88
CA GLN A 147 8.56 -0.48 5.14
C GLN A 147 8.68 -1.81 5.88
N GLN A 148 7.61 -2.58 6.01
CA GLN A 148 7.61 -3.90 6.64
C GLN A 148 8.55 -4.90 5.92
N LEU A 149 8.58 -4.86 4.59
CA LEU A 149 9.55 -5.67 3.83
C LEU A 149 10.99 -5.33 4.21
N LEU A 150 11.32 -4.04 4.26
CA LEU A 150 12.67 -3.58 4.62
C LEU A 150 13.03 -4.01 6.05
N ILE A 151 12.14 -3.80 7.02
CA ILE A 151 12.33 -4.16 8.43
C ILE A 151 12.53 -5.68 8.58
N ARG A 152 11.59 -6.47 8.07
CA ARG A 152 11.60 -7.93 8.27
C ARG A 152 12.69 -8.65 7.48
N ARG A 153 13.26 -8.03 6.47
CA ARG A 153 14.45 -8.52 5.75
C ARG A 153 15.75 -7.88 6.24
N SER A 154 15.71 -7.18 7.38
CA SER A 154 16.86 -6.53 8.01
C SER A 154 17.63 -5.59 7.07
N ILE A 155 16.90 -4.85 6.23
CA ILE A 155 17.45 -3.85 5.32
C ILE A 155 17.36 -2.48 6.01
N PRO A 156 18.45 -1.94 6.52
CA PRO A 156 18.42 -0.67 7.26
C PRO A 156 18.16 0.51 6.33
N THR A 157 17.31 1.43 6.77
CA THR A 157 17.02 2.70 6.08
C THR A 157 17.78 3.86 6.72
N ALA A 158 18.10 3.79 8.00
CA ALA A 158 18.82 4.83 8.74
C ALA A 158 20.16 5.16 8.09
N GLY A 159 20.39 6.43 7.78
CA GLY A 159 21.59 6.92 7.11
C GLY A 159 21.72 6.51 5.63
N ARG A 160 20.73 5.85 5.04
CA ARG A 160 20.73 5.46 3.63
C ARG A 160 20.11 6.53 2.74
N HIS A 161 20.56 6.59 1.49
CA HIS A 161 19.93 7.39 0.48
C HIS A 161 18.84 6.58 -0.23
N VAL A 162 17.60 6.93 0.03
CA VAL A 162 16.41 6.33 -0.61
C VAL A 162 15.97 7.23 -1.74
N VAL A 163 15.91 6.70 -2.97
CA VAL A 163 15.35 7.40 -4.12
C VAL A 163 13.99 6.77 -4.47
N ILE A 164 12.95 7.59 -4.46
CA ILE A 164 11.59 7.18 -4.81
C ILE A 164 11.26 7.76 -6.18
N VAL A 165 11.05 6.91 -7.17
CA VAL A 165 10.59 7.29 -8.51
C VAL A 165 9.07 7.16 -8.55
N GLY A 166 8.39 8.28 -8.41
CA GLY A 166 6.93 8.39 -8.30
C GLY A 166 6.52 9.34 -7.18
N ARG A 167 5.47 10.12 -7.39
CA ARG A 167 4.96 11.12 -6.42
C ARG A 167 3.44 11.09 -6.25
N SER A 168 2.85 9.90 -6.39
CA SER A 168 1.42 9.74 -6.15
C SER A 168 1.05 10.01 -4.69
N ASP A 169 -0.19 10.43 -4.46
CA ASP A 169 -0.71 10.68 -3.11
C ASP A 169 -0.87 9.40 -2.29
N ILE A 170 -0.92 8.26 -2.96
CA ILE A 170 -1.16 6.95 -2.33
C ILE A 170 0.12 6.14 -2.08
N VAL A 171 1.25 6.46 -2.75
CA VAL A 171 2.52 5.72 -2.58
C VAL A 171 3.70 6.66 -2.37
N GLY A 172 4.11 7.43 -3.39
CA GLY A 172 5.39 8.13 -3.37
C GLY A 172 5.49 9.19 -2.29
N LYS A 173 4.50 10.08 -2.17
CA LYS A 173 4.49 11.14 -1.15
C LYS A 173 4.41 10.58 0.28
N PRO A 174 3.46 9.67 0.61
CA PRO A 174 3.40 9.12 1.96
C PRO A 174 4.64 8.31 2.32
N LEU A 175 5.19 7.53 1.39
CA LEU A 175 6.41 6.76 1.65
C LEU A 175 7.61 7.67 1.98
N ALA A 176 7.77 8.77 1.24
CA ALA A 176 8.80 9.76 1.54
C ALA A 176 8.64 10.34 2.94
N ASN A 177 7.41 10.69 3.33
CA ASN A 177 7.10 11.19 4.66
C ASN A 177 7.32 10.14 5.77
N MET A 178 7.12 8.86 5.48
CA MET A 178 7.39 7.77 6.44
C MET A 178 8.89 7.56 6.64
N LEU A 179 9.67 7.52 5.56
CA LEU A 179 11.09 7.19 5.62
C LEU A 179 12.00 8.32 6.11
N VAL A 180 11.54 9.57 6.06
CA VAL A 180 12.27 10.72 6.60
C VAL A 180 12.05 10.92 8.10
N GLN A 181 11.16 10.14 8.73
CA GLN A 181 10.86 10.26 10.16
C GLN A 181 12.08 9.90 11.03
N ARG A 182 12.13 10.51 12.21
CA ARG A 182 13.20 10.29 13.19
C ARG A 182 12.90 9.07 14.06
N ASN A 183 13.18 7.88 13.54
CA ASN A 183 13.06 6.62 14.27
C ASN A 183 13.94 5.53 13.61
N PRO A 184 14.24 4.41 14.31
CA PRO A 184 15.14 3.36 13.81
C PRO A 184 14.69 2.67 12.51
N GLU A 185 13.40 2.74 12.19
CA GLU A 185 12.79 2.12 11.00
C GLU A 185 12.68 3.09 9.81
N ALA A 186 13.27 4.28 9.95
CA ALA A 186 13.25 5.36 8.98
C ALA A 186 14.63 6.05 8.94
N ASP A 187 14.75 7.33 9.34
CA ASP A 187 16.00 8.11 9.38
C ASP A 187 16.78 8.10 8.05
N ALA A 188 16.08 8.01 6.92
CA ALA A 188 16.67 8.01 5.60
C ALA A 188 16.83 9.42 5.04
N THR A 189 17.82 9.62 4.18
CA THR A 189 17.82 10.75 3.24
C THR A 189 16.97 10.37 2.04
N VAL A 190 15.90 11.11 1.77
CA VAL A 190 14.93 10.76 0.74
C VAL A 190 14.94 11.75 -0.42
N THR A 191 15.09 11.24 -1.64
CA THR A 191 14.90 12.01 -2.89
C THR A 191 13.67 11.49 -3.62
N VAL A 192 12.74 12.39 -3.96
CA VAL A 192 11.55 12.06 -4.76
C VAL A 192 11.73 12.52 -6.20
N CYS A 193 11.73 11.58 -7.13
CA CYS A 193 11.82 11.82 -8.57
C CYS A 193 10.47 11.63 -9.26
N HIS A 194 10.28 12.30 -10.38
CA HIS A 194 9.01 12.26 -11.12
C HIS A 194 9.21 12.59 -12.61
N SER A 195 8.16 12.60 -13.40
CA SER A 195 8.19 12.81 -14.87
C SER A 195 8.81 14.16 -15.33
N ARG A 196 9.03 15.11 -14.42
CA ARG A 196 9.70 16.40 -14.70
C ARG A 196 11.11 16.47 -14.12
N THR A 197 11.60 15.40 -13.50
CA THR A 197 12.96 15.35 -12.97
C THR A 197 13.96 15.21 -14.11
N PRO A 198 14.90 16.17 -14.29
CA PRO A 198 15.96 16.03 -15.27
C PRO A 198 16.97 14.97 -14.80
N ASN A 199 17.69 14.38 -15.75
CA ASN A 199 18.80 13.44 -15.46
C ASN A 199 18.42 12.33 -14.48
N LEU A 200 17.22 11.74 -14.63
CA LEU A 200 16.68 10.75 -13.72
C LEU A 200 17.67 9.60 -13.42
N ALA A 201 18.37 9.11 -14.44
CA ALA A 201 19.34 8.02 -14.30
C ALA A 201 20.52 8.38 -13.38
N GLU A 202 20.95 9.64 -13.33
CA GLU A 202 22.01 10.08 -12.42
C GLU A 202 21.53 10.01 -10.96
N LEU A 203 20.29 10.44 -10.71
CA LEU A 203 19.71 10.41 -9.37
C LEU A 203 19.43 8.99 -8.89
N THR A 204 18.89 8.12 -9.74
CA THR A 204 18.60 6.74 -9.37
C THR A 204 19.87 5.93 -9.09
N ARG A 205 21.00 6.22 -9.77
CA ARG A 205 22.30 5.62 -9.46
C ARG A 205 22.91 6.03 -8.12
N LEU A 206 22.40 7.07 -7.46
CA LEU A 206 22.83 7.44 -6.11
C LEU A 206 22.14 6.62 -5.02
N ALA A 207 21.06 5.92 -5.35
CA ALA A 207 20.22 5.22 -4.39
C ALA A 207 20.91 4.02 -3.75
N ASP A 208 20.94 3.94 -2.43
CA ASP A 208 21.18 2.69 -1.71
C ASP A 208 19.93 1.81 -1.76
N ILE A 209 18.75 2.45 -1.71
CA ILE A 209 17.43 1.82 -1.88
C ILE A 209 16.67 2.59 -2.95
N LEU A 210 16.35 1.95 -4.05
CA LEU A 210 15.57 2.50 -5.16
C LEU A 210 14.15 1.94 -5.12
N ILE A 211 13.15 2.82 -5.01
CA ILE A 211 11.73 2.45 -4.96
C ILE A 211 11.04 3.04 -6.18
N VAL A 212 10.38 2.19 -6.98
CA VAL A 212 9.80 2.57 -8.27
C VAL A 212 8.30 2.36 -8.28
N ALA A 213 7.53 3.45 -8.47
CA ALA A 213 6.07 3.48 -8.43
C ALA A 213 5.51 4.50 -9.44
N ILE A 214 5.67 4.23 -10.74
CA ILE A 214 5.31 5.15 -11.83
C ILE A 214 4.28 4.61 -12.81
N GLY A 215 3.95 3.31 -12.74
CA GLY A 215 2.99 2.67 -13.64
C GLY A 215 3.47 2.61 -15.09
N ARG A 216 4.77 2.43 -15.32
CA ARG A 216 5.38 2.30 -16.65
C ARG A 216 6.20 1.02 -16.73
N PRO A 217 5.75 0.02 -17.50
CA PRO A 217 6.40 -1.29 -17.49
C PRO A 217 7.86 -1.21 -17.96
N ARG A 218 8.75 -1.83 -17.18
CA ARG A 218 10.19 -1.98 -17.46
C ARG A 218 10.92 -0.68 -17.75
N PHE A 219 10.50 0.41 -17.15
CA PHE A 219 11.07 1.73 -17.39
C PHE A 219 12.46 1.90 -16.76
N ILE A 220 12.69 1.35 -15.57
CA ILE A 220 14.00 1.38 -14.91
C ILE A 220 14.84 0.23 -15.42
N THR A 221 15.97 0.55 -16.03
CA THR A 221 16.92 -0.40 -16.61
C THR A 221 18.18 -0.55 -15.74
N ALA A 222 19.02 -1.55 -16.04
CA ALA A 222 20.25 -1.84 -15.28
C ALA A 222 21.19 -0.62 -15.16
N GLU A 223 21.33 0.16 -16.21
CA GLU A 223 22.16 1.37 -16.27
C GLU A 223 21.67 2.52 -15.38
N MET A 224 20.44 2.44 -14.91
CA MET A 224 19.83 3.41 -14.00
C MET A 224 19.98 3.00 -12.52
N VAL A 225 20.59 1.86 -12.23
CA VAL A 225 20.68 1.29 -10.87
C VAL A 225 22.12 1.28 -10.38
N LYS A 226 22.34 1.71 -9.14
CA LYS A 226 23.63 1.60 -8.46
C LYS A 226 23.95 0.11 -8.22
N PRO A 227 25.14 -0.38 -8.57
CA PRO A 227 25.55 -1.73 -8.26
C PRO A 227 25.40 -2.07 -6.76
N GLY A 228 24.73 -3.17 -6.46
CA GLY A 228 24.47 -3.58 -5.08
C GLY A 228 23.30 -2.92 -4.39
N ALA A 229 22.57 -2.00 -5.04
CA ALA A 229 21.40 -1.35 -4.46
C ALA A 229 20.25 -2.34 -4.17
N VAL A 230 19.40 -2.00 -3.22
CA VAL A 230 18.10 -2.66 -3.01
C VAL A 230 17.07 -2.00 -3.94
N VAL A 231 16.39 -2.79 -4.76
CA VAL A 231 15.39 -2.30 -5.72
C VAL A 231 14.02 -2.83 -5.36
N ILE A 232 13.10 -1.91 -5.07
CA ILE A 232 11.70 -2.21 -4.74
C ILE A 232 10.81 -1.76 -5.88
N ASP A 233 10.29 -2.72 -6.64
CA ASP A 233 9.34 -2.49 -7.71
C ASP A 233 7.90 -2.55 -7.18
N VAL A 234 7.19 -1.44 -7.25
CA VAL A 234 5.79 -1.30 -6.81
C VAL A 234 4.83 -1.37 -8.00
N GLY A 235 5.36 -1.25 -9.22
CA GLY A 235 4.57 -1.22 -10.45
C GLY A 235 3.78 -2.51 -10.66
N ILE A 236 2.53 -2.39 -11.09
CA ILE A 236 1.69 -3.50 -11.52
C ILE A 236 1.04 -3.10 -12.84
N ASN A 237 1.69 -3.47 -13.93
CA ASN A 237 1.26 -3.14 -15.27
C ASN A 237 0.71 -4.39 -15.98
N ARG A 238 -0.46 -4.30 -16.57
CA ARG A 238 -0.99 -5.36 -17.45
C ARG A 238 -0.38 -5.22 -18.84
N THR A 239 0.26 -6.27 -19.31
CA THR A 239 0.83 -6.37 -20.65
C THR A 239 0.26 -7.59 -21.35
N GLU A 240 0.46 -7.70 -22.64
CA GLU A 240 0.05 -8.89 -23.42
C GLU A 240 0.67 -10.20 -22.89
N LYS A 241 1.83 -10.10 -22.24
CA LYS A 241 2.54 -11.26 -21.67
C LYS A 241 2.23 -11.50 -20.17
N GLY A 242 1.25 -10.78 -19.60
CA GLY A 242 0.90 -10.89 -18.18
C GLY A 242 1.23 -9.63 -17.40
N LEU A 243 1.48 -9.77 -16.10
CA LEU A 243 1.85 -8.65 -15.23
C LEU A 243 3.34 -8.34 -15.33
N ALA A 244 3.68 -7.06 -15.39
CA ALA A 244 5.04 -6.57 -15.37
C ALA A 244 5.17 -5.42 -14.38
N GLY A 245 6.33 -5.31 -13.73
CA GLY A 245 6.70 -4.18 -12.90
C GLY A 245 7.17 -2.97 -13.69
N ASP A 246 7.52 -1.92 -12.98
CA ASP A 246 8.11 -0.70 -13.52
C ASP A 246 9.63 -0.87 -13.78
N VAL A 247 10.22 -1.93 -13.27
CA VAL A 247 11.65 -2.25 -13.40
C VAL A 247 11.84 -3.36 -14.44
N ASP A 248 12.87 -3.26 -15.26
CA ASP A 248 13.36 -4.37 -16.08
C ASP A 248 14.03 -5.40 -15.16
N PHE A 249 13.22 -6.33 -14.66
CA PHE A 249 13.61 -7.28 -13.62
C PHE A 249 14.85 -8.09 -14.00
N GLU A 250 14.90 -8.62 -15.22
CA GLU A 250 16.02 -9.48 -15.64
C GLU A 250 17.33 -8.70 -15.76
N GLY A 251 17.30 -7.51 -16.37
CA GLY A 251 18.50 -6.68 -16.49
C GLY A 251 18.97 -6.13 -15.15
N VAL A 252 18.04 -5.65 -14.31
CA VAL A 252 18.37 -5.06 -13.01
C VAL A 252 18.83 -6.11 -12.00
N ARG A 253 18.34 -7.35 -12.08
CA ARG A 253 18.74 -8.47 -11.23
C ARG A 253 20.25 -8.76 -11.31
N GLU A 254 20.89 -8.48 -12.43
CA GLU A 254 22.34 -8.71 -12.60
C GLU A 254 23.21 -7.61 -11.96
N VAL A 255 22.60 -6.47 -11.57
CA VAL A 255 23.30 -5.28 -11.04
C VAL A 255 22.93 -5.01 -9.57
N ALA A 256 21.66 -5.18 -9.21
CA ALA A 256 21.17 -4.95 -7.85
C ALA A 256 21.73 -5.98 -6.85
N GLY A 257 21.75 -5.60 -5.57
CA GLY A 257 22.01 -6.54 -4.47
C GLY A 257 20.76 -7.32 -4.07
N MET A 258 19.61 -6.65 -4.07
CA MET A 258 18.31 -7.24 -3.76
C MET A 258 17.24 -6.63 -4.67
N ILE A 259 16.21 -7.41 -5.02
CA ILE A 259 15.12 -6.95 -5.88
C ILE A 259 13.79 -7.64 -5.56
N THR A 260 12.68 -6.89 -5.62
CA THR A 260 11.33 -7.47 -5.54
C THR A 260 10.85 -7.94 -6.91
N PRO A 261 10.19 -9.12 -7.01
CA PRO A 261 9.57 -9.57 -8.25
C PRO A 261 8.19 -8.93 -8.47
N VAL A 262 7.75 -8.89 -9.72
CA VAL A 262 6.35 -8.57 -10.06
C VAL A 262 5.83 -9.64 -11.05
N PRO A 263 4.80 -10.41 -10.66
CA PRO A 263 4.06 -10.40 -9.39
C PRO A 263 4.83 -11.05 -8.23
N GLY A 264 4.33 -10.85 -6.98
CA GLY A 264 4.86 -11.52 -5.79
C GLY A 264 5.73 -10.66 -4.87
N GLY A 265 5.98 -9.39 -5.24
CA GLY A 265 6.66 -8.41 -4.40
C GLY A 265 5.69 -7.67 -3.46
N ILE A 266 5.43 -6.38 -3.73
CA ILE A 266 4.72 -5.48 -2.81
C ILE A 266 3.20 -5.72 -2.76
N GLY A 267 2.58 -6.18 -3.85
CA GLY A 267 1.11 -6.36 -3.91
C GLY A 267 0.52 -7.18 -2.77
N PRO A 268 1.04 -8.39 -2.45
CA PRO A 268 0.58 -9.18 -1.31
C PRO A 268 0.70 -8.45 0.04
N LEU A 269 1.79 -7.71 0.25
CA LEU A 269 2.03 -6.95 1.48
C LEU A 269 1.03 -5.79 1.63
N THR A 270 0.63 -5.13 0.53
CA THR A 270 -0.42 -4.10 0.55
C THR A 270 -1.72 -4.65 1.14
N ILE A 271 -2.11 -5.87 0.77
CA ILE A 271 -3.31 -6.51 1.31
C ILE A 271 -3.13 -6.80 2.81
N THR A 272 -1.97 -7.31 3.21
CA THR A 272 -1.67 -7.60 4.64
C THR A 272 -1.78 -6.33 5.49
N MET A 273 -1.24 -5.21 5.03
CA MET A 273 -1.32 -3.93 5.76
C MET A 273 -2.76 -3.40 5.85
N LEU A 274 -3.60 -3.66 4.87
CA LEU A 274 -5.02 -3.32 4.95
C LEU A 274 -5.73 -4.11 6.06
N LEU A 275 -5.42 -5.39 6.22
CA LEU A 275 -5.96 -6.22 7.30
C LEU A 275 -5.48 -5.73 8.66
N GLU A 276 -4.19 -5.42 8.78
CA GLU A 276 -3.59 -4.86 10.00
C GLU A 276 -4.25 -3.55 10.40
N ASN A 277 -4.42 -2.62 9.45
CA ASN A 277 -5.13 -1.36 9.70
C ASN A 277 -6.58 -1.59 10.09
N THR A 278 -7.26 -2.60 9.54
CA THR A 278 -8.65 -2.93 9.89
C THR A 278 -8.75 -3.45 11.33
N LEU A 279 -7.86 -4.35 11.73
CA LEU A 279 -7.79 -4.82 13.11
C LEU A 279 -7.43 -3.69 14.09
N LYS A 280 -6.47 -2.84 13.72
CA LYS A 280 -6.11 -1.65 14.49
C LYS A 280 -7.28 -0.67 14.63
N ALA A 281 -8.05 -0.47 13.56
CA ALA A 281 -9.25 0.36 13.60
C ALA A 281 -10.31 -0.19 14.55
N ALA A 282 -10.51 -1.51 14.57
CA ALA A 282 -11.40 -2.16 15.52
C ALA A 282 -10.93 -1.94 16.96
N ARG A 283 -9.64 -2.14 17.25
CA ARG A 283 -9.05 -1.87 18.57
C ARG A 283 -9.25 -0.42 19.03
N LEU A 284 -9.02 0.54 18.15
CA LEU A 284 -9.18 1.97 18.46
C LEU A 284 -10.64 2.34 18.76
N GLN A 285 -11.59 1.74 18.03
CA GLN A 285 -13.03 2.04 18.21
C GLN A 285 -13.62 1.34 19.43
N GLN A 286 -13.02 0.25 19.93
CA GLN A 286 -13.43 -0.37 21.19
C GLN A 286 -12.86 0.36 22.42
N ALA A 287 -11.77 1.09 22.26
CA ALA A 287 -11.14 1.85 23.36
C ALA A 287 -11.68 3.28 23.52
N ALA A 288 -12.56 3.75 22.61
CA ALA A 288 -13.13 5.09 22.59
C ALA A 288 -14.51 5.14 23.26
#